data_9fec166112741150260c5e3daaa5c91a
#
_entry.id   9fec166112741150260c5e3daaa5c91a
#
_cell.length_a   1.000
_cell.length_b   1.000
_cell.length_c   1.000
_cell.angle_alpha   90.00
_cell.angle_beta   90.00
_cell.angle_gamma   90.00
#
_symmetry.space_group_name_H-M   'P 1'
#
loop_
_entity.id
_entity.type
_entity.pdbx_description
1 polymer ?
#
loop_
_entity_poly.entity_id
_entity_poly.type
_entity_poly.pdbx_seq_one_letter_code
_entity_poly.pdbx_strand_id
1 'polypeptide(L)' 'MSRVRDDVMWALAYNLAESGEYAGWWDIEAELMSQEFSSARQQLDNRQIRERLDTMCSEARKDKPDA' A
#
# COMPACT_ATOMS: atom_id res chain seq x y z
N MET A 1 20.72 -7.36 -2.84
CA MET A 1 19.63 -7.91 -3.54
C MET A 1 18.35 -7.22 -3.30
N SER A 2 18.23 -6.11 -3.95
CA SER A 2 17.08 -5.23 -3.78
C SER A 2 15.77 -5.86 -4.26
N ARG A 3 15.84 -6.83 -5.17
CA ARG A 3 14.64 -7.46 -5.72
C ARG A 3 13.79 -8.17 -4.67
N VAL A 4 14.45 -8.93 -3.81
CA VAL A 4 13.73 -9.66 -2.76
C VAL A 4 13.03 -8.66 -1.82
N ARG A 5 13.72 -7.58 -1.52
CA ARG A 5 13.17 -6.56 -0.65
C ARG A 5 11.99 -5.85 -1.31
N ASP A 6 12.10 -5.59 -2.61
CA ASP A 6 11.00 -4.96 -3.34
C ASP A 6 9.78 -5.87 -3.39
N ASP A 7 9.98 -7.16 -3.60
CA ASP A 7 8.87 -8.12 -3.61
C ASP A 7 8.16 -8.13 -2.27
N VAL A 8 8.91 -8.12 -1.18
CA VAL A 8 8.34 -8.08 0.16
C VAL A 8 7.56 -6.78 0.36
N MET A 9 8.13 -5.67 -0.10
CA MET A 9 7.46 -4.39 0.00
C MET A 9 6.11 -4.39 -0.73
N TRP A 10 6.08 -4.91 -1.95
CA TRP A 10 4.84 -4.96 -2.73
C TRP A 10 3.80 -5.87 -2.09
N ALA A 11 4.24 -7.03 -1.58
CA ALA A 11 3.32 -7.92 -0.87
C ALA A 11 2.71 -7.23 0.34
N LEU A 12 3.54 -6.51 1.08
CA LEU A 12 3.06 -5.77 2.24
C LEU A 12 2.11 -4.65 1.82
N ALA A 13 2.46 -3.92 0.75
CA ALA A 13 1.62 -2.83 0.27
C ALA A 13 0.21 -3.33 -0.07
N TYR A 14 0.12 -4.45 -0.77
CA TYR A 14 -1.19 -4.99 -1.12
C TYR A 14 -1.93 -5.51 0.10
N ASN A 15 -1.23 -6.12 1.05
CA ASN A 15 -1.84 -6.54 2.30
C ASN A 15 -2.42 -5.35 3.07
N LEU A 16 -1.68 -4.27 3.13
CA LEU A 16 -2.14 -3.06 3.81
C LEU A 16 -3.39 -2.51 3.12
N ALA A 17 -3.37 -2.48 1.78
CA ALA A 17 -4.51 -1.99 1.03
C ALA A 17 -5.75 -2.84 1.26
N GLU A 18 -5.58 -4.16 1.37
CA GLU A 18 -6.68 -5.08 1.57
C GLU A 18 -7.20 -5.11 3.00
N SER A 19 -6.45 -4.58 3.93
CA SER A 19 -6.84 -4.59 5.34
C SER A 19 -8.03 -3.70 5.64
N GLY A 20 -8.27 -2.69 4.80
CA GLY A 20 -9.33 -1.73 5.02
C GLY A 20 -9.02 -0.70 6.09
N GLU A 21 -7.78 -0.65 6.56
CA GLU A 21 -7.38 0.26 7.63
C GLU A 21 -6.69 1.51 7.12
N TYR A 22 -6.48 1.60 5.82
CA TYR A 22 -5.77 2.74 5.22
C TYR A 22 -6.70 3.49 4.28
N ALA A 23 -6.60 4.82 4.31
CA ALA A 23 -7.47 5.66 3.51
C ALA A 23 -7.10 5.67 2.02
N GLY A 24 -5.82 5.50 1.73
CA GLY A 24 -5.38 5.50 0.35
C GLY A 24 -3.90 5.22 0.25
N TRP A 25 -3.36 5.37 -0.96
CA TRP A 25 -1.97 5.02 -1.24
C TRP A 25 -0.97 5.79 -0.37
N TRP A 26 -1.28 7.02 0.00
CA TRP A 26 -0.34 7.85 0.78
C TRP A 26 -0.15 7.30 2.18
N ASP A 27 -1.19 6.75 2.77
CA ASP A 27 -1.08 6.11 4.08
C ASP A 27 -0.23 4.85 3.99
N ILE A 28 -0.39 4.10 2.90
CA ILE A 28 0.41 2.90 2.66
C ILE A 28 1.87 3.28 2.49
N GLU A 29 2.13 4.34 1.72
CA GLU A 29 3.49 4.81 1.52
C GLU A 29 4.14 5.17 2.87
N ALA A 30 3.41 5.89 3.70
CA ALA A 30 3.91 6.29 5.01
C ALA A 30 4.24 5.08 5.88
N GLU A 31 3.37 4.07 5.84
CA GLU A 31 3.61 2.85 6.61
C GLU A 31 4.84 2.10 6.10
N LEU A 32 4.99 2.00 4.79
CA LEU A 32 6.15 1.34 4.21
C LEU A 32 7.44 2.06 4.57
N MET A 33 7.42 3.39 4.52
CA MET A 33 8.58 4.18 4.91
C MET A 33 8.92 3.96 6.38
N SER A 34 7.89 3.86 7.22
CA SER A 34 8.06 3.60 8.64
C SER A 34 8.70 2.23 8.90
N GLN A 35 8.51 1.29 8.00
CA GLN A 35 9.12 -0.04 8.10
C GLN A 35 10.43 -0.14 7.33
N GLU A 36 11.04 1.01 7.04
CA GLU A 36 12.37 1.12 6.45
C GLU A 36 12.44 0.68 4.99
N PHE A 37 11.31 0.67 4.29
CA PHE A 37 11.31 0.49 2.85
C PHE A 37 11.53 1.85 2.20
N SER A 38 12.76 2.30 2.19
CA SER A 38 13.08 3.65 1.73
C SER A 38 12.77 3.88 0.25
N SER A 39 12.65 2.81 -0.52
CA SER A 39 12.30 2.93 -1.93
C SER A 39 10.79 3.07 -2.16
N ALA A 40 9.98 2.96 -1.11
CA ALA A 40 8.52 2.99 -1.25
C ALA A 40 8.04 4.25 -1.94
N ARG A 41 8.57 5.40 -1.56
CA ARG A 41 8.18 6.67 -2.18
C ARG A 41 8.39 6.64 -3.69
N GLN A 42 9.54 6.14 -4.10
CA GLN A 42 9.89 6.06 -5.52
C GLN A 42 9.06 5.01 -6.23
N GLN A 43 8.85 3.87 -5.58
CA GLN A 43 8.08 2.78 -6.17
C GLN A 43 6.61 3.15 -6.34
N LEU A 44 6.07 3.90 -5.41
CA LEU A 44 4.68 4.33 -5.46
C LEU A 44 4.49 5.63 -6.23
N ASP A 45 5.54 6.18 -6.81
CA ASP A 45 5.46 7.37 -7.63
C ASP A 45 5.01 6.99 -9.05
N ASN A 46 3.82 6.46 -9.13
CA ASN A 46 3.23 5.97 -10.38
C ASN A 46 1.72 6.09 -10.28
N ARG A 47 1.12 6.82 -11.21
CA ARG A 47 -0.30 7.09 -11.17
C ARG A 47 -1.15 5.82 -11.14
N GLN A 48 -0.79 4.84 -11.96
CA GLN A 48 -1.55 3.60 -12.04
C GLN A 48 -1.49 2.82 -10.73
N ILE A 49 -0.32 2.81 -10.10
CA ILE A 49 -0.15 2.13 -8.82
C ILE A 49 -0.94 2.84 -7.74
N ARG A 50 -0.88 4.17 -7.72
CA ARG A 50 -1.63 4.96 -6.74
C ARG A 50 -3.12 4.74 -6.88
N GLU A 51 -3.62 4.72 -8.11
CA GLU A 51 -5.04 4.49 -8.35
C GLU A 51 -5.44 3.08 -7.95
N ARG A 52 -4.58 2.10 -8.22
CA ARG A 52 -4.86 0.72 -7.85
C ARG A 52 -4.95 0.58 -6.32
N LEU A 53 -3.99 1.14 -5.62
CA LEU A 53 -3.99 1.08 -4.16
C LEU A 53 -5.20 1.81 -3.58
N ASP A 54 -5.53 2.96 -4.14
CA ASP A 54 -6.71 3.71 -3.71
C ASP A 54 -7.97 2.87 -3.89
N THR A 55 -8.10 2.23 -5.05
CA THR A 55 -9.26 1.38 -5.33
C THR A 55 -9.33 0.22 -4.34
N MET A 56 -8.19 -0.43 -4.09
CA MET A 56 -8.15 -1.54 -3.13
C MET A 56 -8.53 -1.09 -1.74
N CYS A 57 -8.02 0.05 -1.31
CA CYS A 57 -8.37 0.59 0.00
C CYS A 57 -9.86 0.89 0.09
N SER A 58 -10.40 1.50 -0.95
CA SER A 58 -11.82 1.86 -0.98
C SER A 58 -12.70 0.62 -0.95
N GLU A 59 -12.36 -0.38 -1.75
CA GLU A 59 -13.13 -1.63 -1.80
C GLU A 59 -13.07 -2.38 -0.48
N ALA A 60 -11.90 -2.42 0.13
CA ALA A 60 -11.74 -3.11 1.39
C ALA A 60 -12.52 -2.42 2.50
N ARG A 61 -12.57 -1.10 2.47
CA ARG A 61 -13.33 -0.34 3.47
C ARG A 61 -14.84 -0.52 3.30
N LYS A 62 -15.27 -0.68 2.05
CA LYS A 62 -16.68 -0.95 1.76
C LYS A 62 -17.12 -2.28 2.32
N ASP A 63 -16.28 -3.29 2.14
CA ASP A 63 -16.62 -4.65 2.58
C ASP A 63 -16.50 -4.82 4.08
N LYS A 64 -15.79 -3.94 4.74
CA LYS A 64 -15.60 -4.06 6.17
C LYS A 64 -16.85 -3.57 6.89
N PRO A 65 -17.49 -4.43 7.66
CA PRO A 65 -18.69 -3.98 8.39
C PRO A 65 -18.32 -2.90 9.38
N ASP A 66 -19.15 -1.91 9.42
CA ASP A 66 -18.98 -0.81 10.35
C ASP A 66 -19.38 -1.32 11.73
N ALA A 67 -18.41 -1.57 12.54
CA ALA A 67 -18.68 -2.14 13.84
C ALA A 67 -19.40 -1.18 14.79
#